data_431967706bc514ecbf119f34d5f8ba29
#
_entry.id   431967706bc514ecbf119f34d5f8ba29
#
_cell.length_a   1.000
_cell.length_b   1.000
_cell.length_c   1.000
_cell.angle_alpha   90.00
_cell.angle_beta   90.00
_cell.angle_gamma   90.00
#
_symmetry.space_group_name_H-M   'P 1'
#
loop_
_entity.id
_entity.type
_entity.pdbx_description
1 polymer ?
#
loop_
_entity_poly.entity_id
_entity_poly.type
_entity_poly.pdbx_seq_one_letter_code
_entity_poly.pdbx_strand_id
1 'polypeptide(L)'
;METFADYILAEKDYGRKIEIMHYLKKKTNIFFDNSVIFKSLIAKLFIESMDIDIDENTVVTAMLLCECKKVNNAQDIEKIKSYAKDGAEFLSKLGFSKEFCTICEQQNRYSNSLPRRKESDILELADNFGGMLLDRPERVAFPIEEALILLESRNLKNCNNMYMNEFKQFINIAKEINAW
;
A
#
# COMPACT_ATOMS: atom_id res chain seq x y z
N MET A 1 -26.99 -9.98 -2.18
CA MET A 1 -26.90 -8.50 -1.97
C MET A 1 -25.45 -8.13 -2.19
N GLU A 2 -25.18 -7.24 -3.14
CA GLU A 2 -23.81 -6.81 -3.44
C GLU A 2 -23.21 -6.11 -2.23
N THR A 3 -21.97 -6.46 -1.92
CA THR A 3 -21.19 -5.87 -0.83
C THR A 3 -20.40 -4.66 -1.31
N PHE A 4 -19.82 -3.88 -0.39
CA PHE A 4 -18.88 -2.83 -0.77
C PHE A 4 -17.67 -3.40 -1.51
N ALA A 5 -17.21 -4.58 -1.09
CA ALA A 5 -16.09 -5.27 -1.75
C ALA A 5 -16.40 -5.59 -3.22
N ASP A 6 -17.58 -6.14 -3.51
CA ASP A 6 -17.99 -6.44 -4.89
C ASP A 6 -17.97 -5.17 -5.75
N TYR A 7 -18.49 -4.07 -5.21
CA TYR A 7 -18.58 -2.79 -5.92
C TYR A 7 -17.21 -2.20 -6.26
N ILE A 8 -16.30 -2.10 -5.28
CA ILE A 8 -14.99 -1.48 -5.51
C ILE A 8 -14.04 -2.38 -6.33
N LEU A 9 -14.16 -3.71 -6.20
CA LEU A 9 -13.36 -4.65 -6.98
C LEU A 9 -13.86 -4.77 -8.44
N ALA A 10 -15.14 -4.54 -8.70
CA ALA A 10 -15.66 -4.47 -10.06
C ALA A 10 -15.22 -3.21 -10.81
N GLU A 11 -14.98 -2.10 -10.09
CA GLU A 11 -14.50 -0.86 -10.69
C GLU A 11 -13.06 -1.01 -11.20
N LYS A 12 -12.80 -0.62 -12.46
CA LYS A 12 -11.48 -0.67 -13.09
C LYS A 12 -10.85 0.72 -13.27
N ASP A 13 -11.67 1.76 -13.28
CA ASP A 13 -11.19 3.12 -13.40
C ASP A 13 -10.59 3.61 -12.07
N TYR A 14 -9.31 4.03 -12.13
CA TYR A 14 -8.57 4.45 -10.95
C TYR A 14 -9.17 5.70 -10.29
N GLY A 15 -9.60 6.68 -11.08
CA GLY A 15 -10.23 7.90 -10.57
C GLY A 15 -11.53 7.61 -9.84
N ARG A 16 -12.34 6.72 -10.41
CA ARG A 16 -13.59 6.24 -9.78
C ARG A 16 -13.33 5.51 -8.46
N LYS A 17 -12.27 4.71 -8.38
CA LYS A 17 -11.89 4.08 -7.10
C LYS A 17 -11.60 5.13 -6.03
N ILE A 18 -10.91 6.20 -6.37
CA ILE A 18 -10.62 7.31 -5.44
C ILE A 18 -11.91 8.00 -4.97
N GLU A 19 -12.87 8.24 -5.88
CA GLU A 19 -14.20 8.79 -5.52
C GLU A 19 -14.94 7.87 -4.54
N ILE A 20 -14.94 6.56 -4.79
CA ILE A 20 -15.53 5.54 -3.92
C ILE A 20 -14.88 5.59 -2.53
N MET A 21 -13.55 5.70 -2.46
CA MET A 21 -12.81 5.79 -1.20
C MET A 21 -13.15 7.07 -0.41
N HIS A 22 -13.30 8.20 -1.07
CA HIS A 22 -13.78 9.43 -0.42
C HIS A 22 -15.19 9.27 0.16
N TYR A 23 -16.08 8.58 -0.55
CA TYR A 23 -17.41 8.26 -0.06
C TYR A 23 -17.35 7.33 1.18
N LEU A 24 -16.55 6.27 1.11
CA LEU A 24 -16.35 5.35 2.23
C LEU A 24 -15.81 6.09 3.47
N LYS A 25 -14.82 6.97 3.28
CA LYS A 25 -14.26 7.79 4.36
C LYS A 25 -15.34 8.63 5.07
N LYS A 26 -16.25 9.26 4.31
CA LYS A 26 -17.36 10.04 4.87
C LYS A 26 -18.32 9.19 5.70
N LYS A 27 -18.47 7.90 5.38
CA LYS A 27 -19.40 6.99 6.04
C LYS A 27 -18.80 6.24 7.23
N THR A 28 -17.48 6.02 7.26
CA THR A 28 -16.85 5.06 8.18
C THR A 28 -15.65 5.62 8.95
N ASN A 29 -15.27 6.86 8.71
CA ASN A 29 -14.12 7.51 9.36
C ASN A 29 -12.81 6.70 9.24
N ILE A 30 -12.55 6.08 8.08
CA ILE A 30 -11.29 5.41 7.79
C ILE A 30 -10.16 6.42 7.57
N PHE A 31 -8.92 5.97 7.77
CA PHE A 31 -7.76 6.71 7.29
C PHE A 31 -7.69 6.61 5.76
N PHE A 32 -7.77 7.74 5.11
CA PHE A 32 -7.61 7.89 3.67
C PHE A 32 -7.26 9.35 3.35
N ASP A 33 -6.12 9.58 2.76
CA ASP A 33 -5.60 10.90 2.38
C ASP A 33 -4.77 10.84 1.09
N ASN A 34 -4.18 11.96 0.71
CA ASN A 34 -3.35 12.06 -0.48
C ASN A 34 -2.12 11.12 -0.44
N SER A 35 -1.63 10.77 0.75
CA SER A 35 -0.49 9.85 0.87
C SER A 35 -0.87 8.43 0.43
N VAL A 36 -2.08 7.98 0.75
CA VAL A 36 -2.61 6.68 0.30
C VAL A 36 -2.80 6.67 -1.21
N ILE A 37 -3.33 7.76 -1.78
CA ILE A 37 -3.49 7.91 -3.23
C ILE A 37 -2.13 7.86 -3.92
N PHE A 38 -1.14 8.59 -3.43
CA PHE A 38 0.21 8.61 -3.99
C PHE A 38 0.86 7.21 -3.97
N LYS A 39 0.78 6.50 -2.86
CA LYS A 39 1.31 5.13 -2.74
C LYS A 39 0.60 4.15 -3.67
N SER A 40 -0.72 4.27 -3.82
CA SER A 40 -1.46 3.40 -4.74
C SER A 40 -1.11 3.67 -6.21
N LEU A 41 -0.78 4.91 -6.56
CA LEU A 41 -0.27 5.26 -7.88
C LEU A 41 1.11 4.65 -8.12
N ILE A 42 2.02 4.68 -7.12
CA ILE A 42 3.32 4.02 -7.21
C ILE A 42 3.16 2.52 -7.47
N ALA A 43 2.29 1.85 -6.71
CA ALA A 43 2.03 0.41 -6.89
C ALA A 43 1.50 0.11 -8.31
N LYS A 44 0.54 0.91 -8.79
CA LYS A 44 -0.03 0.79 -10.13
C LYS A 44 1.05 0.93 -11.21
N LEU A 45 1.80 2.03 -11.19
CA LEU A 45 2.84 2.32 -12.17
C LEU A 45 3.96 1.26 -12.15
N PHE A 46 4.31 0.75 -10.97
CA PHE A 46 5.29 -0.32 -10.85
C PHE A 46 4.83 -1.59 -11.58
N ILE A 47 3.59 -2.04 -11.34
CA ILE A 47 3.04 -3.24 -11.98
C ILE A 47 3.00 -3.08 -13.50
N GLU A 48 2.48 -1.95 -14.00
CA GLU A 48 2.36 -1.66 -15.42
C GLU A 48 3.73 -1.53 -16.11
N SER A 49 4.67 -0.81 -15.50
CA SER A 49 5.98 -0.53 -16.11
C SER A 49 6.90 -1.75 -16.16
N MET A 50 6.75 -2.68 -15.22
CA MET A 50 7.59 -3.87 -15.10
C MET A 50 6.90 -5.15 -15.58
N ASP A 51 5.68 -5.03 -16.13
CA ASP A 51 4.87 -6.16 -16.63
C ASP A 51 4.79 -7.31 -15.59
N ILE A 52 4.50 -6.93 -14.34
CA ILE A 52 4.41 -7.89 -13.25
C ILE A 52 3.14 -8.75 -13.42
N ASP A 53 3.32 -10.06 -13.47
CA ASP A 53 2.21 -11.03 -13.56
C ASP A 53 1.43 -11.13 -12.24
N ILE A 54 0.54 -10.15 -12.06
CA ILE A 54 -0.32 -10.03 -10.88
C ILE A 54 -1.62 -9.28 -11.26
N ASP A 55 -2.69 -9.51 -10.51
CA ASP A 55 -3.93 -8.72 -10.69
C ASP A 55 -3.74 -7.29 -10.14
N GLU A 56 -3.40 -6.36 -11.04
CA GLU A 56 -3.25 -4.93 -10.73
C GLU A 56 -4.45 -4.38 -9.96
N ASN A 57 -5.65 -4.76 -10.38
CA ASN A 57 -6.88 -4.24 -9.77
C ASN A 57 -6.99 -4.61 -8.28
N THR A 58 -6.61 -5.84 -7.93
CA THR A 58 -6.53 -6.30 -6.54
C THR A 58 -5.47 -5.52 -5.77
N VAL A 59 -4.26 -5.35 -6.32
CA VAL A 59 -3.16 -4.65 -5.64
C VAL A 59 -3.49 -3.18 -5.43
N VAL A 60 -3.99 -2.48 -6.45
CA VAL A 60 -4.38 -1.06 -6.34
C VAL A 60 -5.50 -0.88 -5.31
N THR A 61 -6.53 -1.74 -5.34
CA THR A 61 -7.61 -1.69 -4.35
C THR A 61 -7.10 -1.97 -2.94
N ALA A 62 -6.22 -2.94 -2.79
CA ALA A 62 -5.60 -3.25 -1.50
C ALA A 62 -4.74 -2.10 -0.98
N MET A 63 -3.96 -1.42 -1.85
CA MET A 63 -3.15 -0.26 -1.44
C MET A 63 -4.02 0.91 -0.97
N LEU A 64 -5.17 1.14 -1.59
CA LEU A 64 -6.13 2.16 -1.16
C LEU A 64 -6.76 1.86 0.22
N LEU A 65 -6.79 0.60 0.64
CA LEU A 65 -7.53 0.13 1.80
C LEU A 65 -6.66 -0.40 2.96
N CYS A 66 -5.42 -0.84 2.71
CA CYS A 66 -4.60 -1.52 3.73
C CYS A 66 -4.25 -0.64 4.94
N GLU A 67 -4.27 0.68 4.78
CA GLU A 67 -4.03 1.65 5.85
C GLU A 67 -5.33 2.18 6.49
N CYS A 68 -6.51 1.63 6.19
CA CYS A 68 -7.81 2.20 6.59
C CYS A 68 -8.01 2.37 8.11
N LYS A 69 -7.27 1.64 8.93
CA LYS A 69 -7.25 1.76 10.40
C LYS A 69 -5.96 2.39 10.95
N LYS A 70 -5.11 2.92 10.10
CA LYS A 70 -3.92 3.64 10.53
C LYS A 70 -4.29 4.88 11.34
N VAL A 71 -3.52 5.13 12.40
CA VAL A 71 -3.63 6.34 13.22
C VAL A 71 -2.52 7.32 12.86
N ASN A 72 -2.85 8.61 12.83
CA ASN A 72 -1.87 9.67 12.51
C ASN A 72 -0.88 9.96 13.66
N ASN A 73 -0.95 9.22 14.76
CA ASN A 73 -0.09 9.46 15.90
C ASN A 73 1.09 8.49 15.91
N ALA A 74 2.24 8.95 15.42
CA ALA A 74 3.49 8.19 15.41
C ALA A 74 4.01 7.80 16.82
N GLN A 75 3.41 8.33 17.89
CA GLN A 75 3.78 8.01 19.27
C GLN A 75 3.10 6.75 19.81
N ASP A 76 2.07 6.24 19.14
CA ASP A 76 1.35 5.04 19.57
C ASP A 76 1.91 3.80 18.84
N ILE A 77 2.98 3.23 19.39
CA ILE A 77 3.70 2.08 18.81
C ILE A 77 2.79 0.86 18.69
N GLU A 78 1.91 0.60 19.64
CA GLU A 78 1.01 -0.55 19.60
C GLU A 78 0.00 -0.43 18.45
N LYS A 79 -0.54 0.75 18.21
CA LYS A 79 -1.41 0.99 17.06
C LYS A 79 -0.68 0.93 15.72
N ILE A 80 0.60 1.32 15.68
CA ILE A 80 1.43 1.15 14.48
C ILE A 80 1.62 -0.34 14.15
N LYS A 81 1.70 -1.19 15.16
CA LYS A 81 1.83 -2.64 14.96
C LYS A 81 0.51 -3.32 14.59
N SER A 82 -0.62 -2.85 15.12
CA SER A 82 -1.92 -3.52 15.00
C SER A 82 -2.80 -3.04 13.85
N TYR A 83 -2.58 -1.83 13.32
CA TYR A 83 -3.54 -1.22 12.37
C TYR A 83 -3.86 -2.08 11.14
N ALA A 84 -2.89 -2.84 10.65
CA ALA A 84 -3.10 -3.68 9.47
C ALA A 84 -4.03 -4.87 9.78
N LYS A 85 -3.90 -5.46 10.98
CA LYS A 85 -4.81 -6.51 11.46
C LYS A 85 -6.20 -5.95 11.70
N ASP A 86 -6.31 -4.82 12.39
CA ASP A 86 -7.59 -4.14 12.64
C ASP A 86 -8.27 -3.73 11.32
N GLY A 87 -7.46 -3.34 10.33
CA GLY A 87 -7.89 -3.07 8.97
C GLY A 87 -8.46 -4.30 8.28
N ALA A 88 -7.75 -5.43 8.33
CA ALA A 88 -8.20 -6.69 7.75
C ALA A 88 -9.54 -7.16 8.35
N GLU A 89 -9.71 -7.04 9.67
CA GLU A 89 -10.98 -7.33 10.34
C GLU A 89 -12.12 -6.40 9.89
N PHE A 90 -11.83 -5.12 9.71
CA PHE A 90 -12.78 -4.15 9.19
C PHE A 90 -13.18 -4.47 7.74
N LEU A 91 -12.22 -4.79 6.87
CA LEU A 91 -12.44 -5.14 5.47
C LEU A 91 -13.28 -6.41 5.34
N SER A 92 -13.06 -7.41 6.17
CA SER A 92 -13.91 -8.61 6.22
C SER A 92 -15.38 -8.27 6.47
N LYS A 93 -15.68 -7.29 7.33
CA LYS A 93 -17.06 -6.81 7.57
C LYS A 93 -17.66 -6.05 6.38
N LEU A 94 -16.84 -5.54 5.47
CA LEU A 94 -17.26 -4.90 4.22
C LEU A 94 -17.45 -5.90 3.06
N GLY A 95 -17.26 -7.20 3.31
CA GLY A 95 -17.47 -8.27 2.35
C GLY A 95 -16.24 -8.73 1.59
N PHE A 96 -15.04 -8.22 1.91
CA PHE A 96 -13.80 -8.68 1.26
C PHE A 96 -13.48 -10.13 1.64
N SER A 97 -12.94 -10.86 0.67
CA SER A 97 -12.49 -12.25 0.87
C SER A 97 -11.38 -12.33 1.91
N LYS A 98 -11.24 -13.50 2.54
CA LYS A 98 -10.14 -13.78 3.47
C LYS A 98 -8.77 -13.55 2.79
N GLU A 99 -8.64 -13.91 1.53
CA GLU A 99 -7.42 -13.71 0.76
C GLU A 99 -7.06 -12.22 0.63
N PHE A 100 -8.00 -11.38 0.22
CA PHE A 100 -7.82 -9.95 0.13
C PHE A 100 -7.45 -9.32 1.49
N CYS A 101 -8.15 -9.71 2.55
CA CYS A 101 -7.83 -9.25 3.91
C CYS A 101 -6.42 -9.65 4.33
N THR A 102 -5.97 -10.87 3.98
CA THR A 102 -4.60 -11.33 4.23
C THR A 102 -3.56 -10.50 3.47
N ILE A 103 -3.84 -10.14 2.20
CA ILE A 103 -2.98 -9.25 1.42
C ILE A 103 -2.78 -7.91 2.14
N CYS A 104 -3.86 -7.29 2.59
CA CYS A 104 -3.83 -6.01 3.31
C CYS A 104 -3.11 -6.12 4.67
N GLU A 105 -3.33 -7.20 5.42
CA GLU A 105 -2.68 -7.42 6.71
C GLU A 105 -1.16 -7.58 6.57
N GLN A 106 -0.73 -8.37 5.59
CA GLN A 106 0.68 -8.67 5.35
C GLN A 106 1.50 -7.52 4.79
N GLN A 107 0.88 -6.44 4.31
CA GLN A 107 1.57 -5.20 3.95
C GLN A 107 2.41 -4.70 5.13
N ASN A 108 1.91 -4.83 6.35
CA ASN A 108 2.66 -4.49 7.55
C ASN A 108 3.42 -5.72 8.08
N ARG A 109 4.76 -5.64 8.12
CA ARG A 109 5.61 -6.72 8.62
C ARG A 109 5.40 -7.09 10.08
N TYR A 110 4.90 -6.15 10.87
CA TYR A 110 4.56 -6.43 12.28
C TYR A 110 3.37 -7.40 12.44
N SER A 111 2.64 -7.68 11.37
CA SER A 111 1.57 -8.69 11.40
C SER A 111 2.11 -10.11 11.63
N ASN A 112 3.36 -10.37 11.24
CA ASN A 112 4.02 -11.69 11.27
C ASN A 112 3.21 -12.81 10.58
N SER A 113 2.27 -12.46 9.71
CA SER A 113 1.43 -13.40 8.97
C SER A 113 2.24 -14.08 7.86
N LEU A 114 2.20 -15.40 7.81
CA LEU A 114 2.94 -16.23 6.86
C LEU A 114 2.03 -17.33 6.27
N PRO A 115 2.31 -17.81 5.05
CA PRO A 115 3.31 -17.30 4.09
C PRO A 115 2.89 -15.94 3.54
N ARG A 116 3.88 -15.11 3.19
CA ARG A 116 3.60 -13.80 2.58
C ARG A 116 3.03 -13.95 1.17
N ARG A 117 2.04 -13.11 0.88
CA ARG A 117 1.47 -12.99 -0.45
C ARG A 117 2.35 -12.09 -1.32
N LYS A 118 2.49 -12.42 -2.60
CA LYS A 118 3.25 -11.61 -3.57
C LYS A 118 2.67 -10.18 -3.70
N GLU A 119 1.36 -10.04 -3.64
CA GLU A 119 0.66 -8.74 -3.62
C GLU A 119 1.13 -7.88 -2.44
N SER A 120 1.26 -8.47 -1.26
CA SER A 120 1.68 -7.77 -0.04
C SER A 120 3.11 -7.23 -0.13
N ASP A 121 3.99 -7.90 -0.88
CA ASP A 121 5.34 -7.43 -1.13
C ASP A 121 5.35 -6.17 -1.98
N ILE A 122 4.45 -6.04 -2.97
CA ILE A 122 4.28 -4.80 -3.74
C ILE A 122 3.72 -3.69 -2.87
N LEU A 123 2.69 -3.98 -2.07
CA LEU A 123 2.11 -3.00 -1.14
C LEU A 123 3.16 -2.43 -0.18
N GLU A 124 4.01 -3.29 0.37
CA GLU A 124 5.07 -2.89 1.28
C GLU A 124 6.09 -1.97 0.63
N LEU A 125 6.55 -2.28 -0.60
CA LEU A 125 7.49 -1.43 -1.32
C LEU A 125 6.88 -0.05 -1.60
N ALA A 126 5.64 -0.02 -2.12
CA ALA A 126 4.94 1.23 -2.42
C ALA A 126 4.65 2.06 -1.15
N ASP A 127 4.24 1.42 -0.04
CA ASP A 127 4.01 2.11 1.23
C ASP A 127 5.30 2.70 1.81
N ASN A 128 6.34 1.88 1.93
CA ASN A 128 7.60 2.33 2.52
C ASN A 128 8.27 3.41 1.67
N PHE A 129 8.42 3.19 0.36
CA PHE A 129 9.04 4.14 -0.53
C PHE A 129 8.23 5.43 -0.65
N GLY A 130 6.93 5.33 -0.98
CA GLY A 130 6.06 6.48 -1.10
C GLY A 130 5.94 7.28 0.20
N GLY A 131 5.93 6.57 1.34
CA GLY A 131 5.95 7.22 2.65
C GLY A 131 7.24 7.98 2.94
N MET A 132 8.39 7.58 2.37
CA MET A 132 9.66 8.30 2.50
C MET A 132 9.73 9.56 1.62
N LEU A 133 9.04 9.58 0.50
CA LEU A 133 9.00 10.72 -0.43
C LEU A 133 8.02 11.84 -0.02
N LEU A 134 7.33 11.69 1.11
CA LEU A 134 6.35 12.67 1.60
C LEU A 134 6.86 13.36 2.86
N ASP A 135 6.61 14.68 2.94
CA ASP A 135 6.80 15.44 4.17
C ASP A 135 5.89 14.90 5.28
N ARG A 136 6.41 14.88 6.49
CA ARG A 136 5.69 14.51 7.70
C ARG A 136 5.95 15.55 8.79
N PRO A 137 5.11 15.66 9.83
CA PRO A 137 5.35 16.59 10.93
C PRO A 137 6.73 16.45 11.58
N GLU A 138 7.26 15.22 11.60
CA GLU A 138 8.54 14.89 12.25
C GLU A 138 9.73 14.92 11.30
N ARG A 139 9.56 15.04 9.97
CA ARG A 139 10.66 15.06 9.01
C ARG A 139 10.27 15.58 7.62
N VAL A 140 11.24 16.11 6.90
CA VAL A 140 11.15 16.44 5.48
C VAL A 140 11.20 15.15 4.63
N ALA A 141 10.66 15.20 3.43
CA ALA A 141 10.76 14.12 2.43
C ALA A 141 12.23 13.78 2.13
N PHE A 142 12.52 12.50 2.00
CA PHE A 142 13.85 12.07 1.54
C PHE A 142 14.00 12.27 0.02
N PRO A 143 15.21 12.61 -0.46
CA PRO A 143 15.53 12.46 -1.87
C PRO A 143 15.34 11.01 -2.33
N ILE A 144 15.03 10.82 -3.60
CA ILE A 144 14.71 9.50 -4.17
C ILE A 144 15.84 8.49 -3.92
N GLU A 145 17.09 8.90 -4.10
CA GLU A 145 18.28 8.05 -3.90
C GLU A 145 18.39 7.58 -2.46
N GLU A 146 18.21 8.50 -1.53
CA GLU A 146 18.28 8.19 -0.09
C GLU A 146 17.12 7.28 0.32
N ALA A 147 15.90 7.54 -0.16
CA ALA A 147 14.75 6.69 0.06
C ALA A 147 15.00 5.25 -0.45
N LEU A 148 15.62 5.10 -1.61
CA LEU A 148 15.94 3.80 -2.19
C LEU A 148 16.99 3.03 -1.38
N ILE A 149 18.05 3.70 -0.92
CA ILE A 149 19.07 3.12 -0.04
C ILE A 149 18.45 2.64 1.27
N LEU A 150 17.58 3.46 1.87
CA LEU A 150 16.89 3.10 3.11
C LEU A 150 15.93 1.91 2.91
N LEU A 151 15.24 1.86 1.78
CA LEU A 151 14.35 0.75 1.43
C LEU A 151 15.14 -0.56 1.32
N GLU A 152 16.27 -0.57 0.61
CA GLU A 152 17.17 -1.72 0.51
C GLU A 152 17.71 -2.15 1.87
N SER A 153 18.17 -1.20 2.67
CA SER A 153 18.69 -1.46 4.03
C SER A 153 17.65 -2.17 4.91
N ARG A 154 16.38 -1.86 4.76
CA ARG A 154 15.29 -2.54 5.46
C ARG A 154 15.06 -3.95 4.93
N ASN A 155 15.16 -4.14 3.61
CA ASN A 155 15.02 -5.44 2.96
C ASN A 155 16.10 -6.43 3.39
N LEU A 156 17.35 -5.97 3.56
CA LEU A 156 18.48 -6.80 4.01
C LEU A 156 18.34 -7.32 5.46
N LYS A 157 17.44 -6.79 6.26
CA LYS A 157 17.17 -7.24 7.62
C LYS A 157 16.17 -8.39 7.70
N ASN A 158 16.36 -9.44 6.90
CA ASN A 158 15.52 -10.66 6.82
C ASN A 158 14.09 -10.41 6.28
N CYS A 159 13.94 -9.41 5.50
CA CYS A 159 12.62 -9.06 4.97
C CYS A 159 12.34 -9.61 3.58
N ASN A 160 13.32 -10.04 2.84
CA ASN A 160 13.26 -10.75 1.55
C ASN A 160 12.01 -10.43 0.70
N ASN A 161 11.82 -9.13 0.39
CA ASN A 161 10.77 -8.73 -0.53
C ASN A 161 11.13 -9.24 -1.92
N MET A 162 10.26 -10.04 -2.52
CA MET A 162 10.54 -10.73 -3.77
C MET A 162 10.68 -9.79 -4.97
N TYR A 163 10.12 -8.57 -4.90
CA TYR A 163 10.13 -7.58 -5.98
C TYR A 163 11.14 -6.45 -5.77
N MET A 164 12.06 -6.55 -4.81
CA MET A 164 12.97 -5.45 -4.48
C MET A 164 13.84 -5.04 -5.66
N ASN A 165 14.35 -5.99 -6.43
CA ASN A 165 15.22 -5.71 -7.57
C ASN A 165 14.45 -5.04 -8.72
N GLU A 166 13.28 -5.56 -9.05
CA GLU A 166 12.38 -4.99 -10.06
C GLU A 166 11.93 -3.59 -9.66
N PHE A 167 11.63 -3.37 -8.39
CA PHE A 167 11.24 -2.05 -7.88
C PHE A 167 12.37 -1.03 -8.00
N LYS A 168 13.63 -1.42 -7.71
CA LYS A 168 14.80 -0.55 -7.95
C LYS A 168 14.93 -0.19 -9.42
N GLN A 169 14.78 -1.16 -10.30
CA GLN A 169 14.84 -0.94 -11.75
C GLN A 169 13.75 0.03 -12.19
N PHE A 170 12.51 -0.15 -11.72
CA PHE A 170 11.39 0.77 -11.97
C PHE A 170 11.73 2.20 -11.54
N ILE A 171 12.24 2.40 -10.32
CA ILE A 171 12.60 3.74 -9.83
C ILE A 171 13.70 4.38 -10.68
N ASN A 172 14.71 3.62 -11.11
CA ASN A 172 15.79 4.13 -11.97
C ASN A 172 15.23 4.55 -13.34
N ILE A 173 14.38 3.77 -13.96
CA ILE A 173 13.71 4.12 -15.23
C ILE A 173 12.87 5.41 -15.05
N ALA A 174 12.08 5.49 -13.99
CA ALA A 174 11.24 6.66 -13.71
C ALA A 174 12.07 7.94 -13.52
N LYS A 175 13.26 7.85 -12.92
CA LYS A 175 14.22 8.97 -12.81
C LYS A 175 14.75 9.42 -14.18
N GLU A 176 15.15 8.48 -15.04
CA GLU A 176 15.70 8.79 -16.36
C GLU A 176 14.72 9.56 -17.23
N ILE A 177 13.43 9.27 -17.12
CA ILE A 177 12.36 9.96 -17.87
C ILE A 177 11.78 11.18 -17.15
N ASN A 178 12.37 11.59 -16.01
CA ASN A 178 11.87 12.70 -15.17
C ASN A 178 10.38 12.55 -14.79
N ALA A 179 9.97 11.34 -14.46
CA ALA A 179 8.58 11.03 -14.09
C ALA A 179 8.24 11.37 -12.61
N TRP A 180 9.20 11.94 -11.86
CA TRP A 180 9.07 12.29 -10.43
C TRP A 180 9.18 13.79 -10.21
#